data_cac47bb745bcc6e7865a4de5dd6bf266
#
_entry.id   cac47bb745bcc6e7865a4de5dd6bf266
#
_cell.length_a   1.000
_cell.length_b   1.000
_cell.length_c   1.000
_cell.angle_alpha   90.00
_cell.angle_beta   90.00
_cell.angle_gamma   90.00
#
_symmetry.space_group_name_H-M   'P 1'
#
loop_
_entity.id
_entity.type
_entity.pdbx_description
1 polymer ?
#
loop_
_entity_poly.entity_id
_entity_poly.type
_entity_poly.pdbx_seq_one_letter_code
_entity_poly.pdbx_strand_id
1 'polypeptide(L)'
;MTTTSFISNVRARALSTTQKLDWLGPLVARITLGVLFVSTGWGKVHSLAKVTAYFSELGIPFPGIQAPMVSFIELIGGALLVIGLASRIAALPLMGSMAVAILTAQRENVHGLPDLFGLVEWTYFALLLWVALAGPGKISLDHVLFGRNRAENKSRSLGPEFSGKAV
;
A
#
# COMPACT_ATOMS: atom_id res chain seq x y z
N MET A 1 12.14 31.89 -31.81
CA MET A 1 11.90 31.04 -30.62
C MET A 1 11.86 29.61 -31.11
N THR A 2 12.86 28.83 -30.84
CA THR A 2 13.00 27.48 -31.38
C THR A 2 12.04 26.51 -30.68
N THR A 3 11.41 25.63 -31.45
CA THR A 3 10.46 24.60 -30.98
C THR A 3 11.01 23.81 -29.79
N THR A 4 12.32 23.65 -29.73
CA THR A 4 13.05 22.99 -28.63
C THR A 4 12.91 23.71 -27.28
N SER A 5 12.89 25.06 -27.26
CA SER A 5 12.74 25.83 -26.03
C SER A 5 11.29 25.78 -25.48
N PHE A 6 10.30 25.69 -26.36
CA PHE A 6 8.91 25.51 -25.95
C PHE A 6 8.68 24.16 -25.30
N ILE A 7 9.18 23.08 -25.93
CA ILE A 7 9.08 21.71 -25.42
C ILE A 7 9.80 21.57 -24.07
N SER A 8 10.98 22.16 -23.91
CA SER A 8 11.74 22.12 -22.65
C SER A 8 11.00 22.86 -21.53
N ASN A 9 10.37 24.00 -21.80
CA ASN A 9 9.60 24.77 -20.82
C ASN A 9 8.30 24.06 -20.40
N VAL A 10 7.59 23.44 -21.35
CA VAL A 10 6.39 22.64 -21.06
C VAL A 10 6.77 21.44 -20.21
N ARG A 11 7.84 20.72 -20.57
CA ARG A 11 8.36 19.60 -19.79
C ARG A 11 8.79 20.01 -18.39
N ALA A 12 9.51 21.13 -18.23
CA ALA A 12 9.94 21.63 -16.93
C ALA A 12 8.74 22.00 -16.05
N ARG A 13 7.71 22.67 -16.61
CA ARG A 13 6.48 22.99 -15.88
C ARG A 13 5.68 21.73 -15.50
N ALA A 14 5.53 20.77 -16.40
CA ALA A 14 4.87 19.51 -16.12
C ALA A 14 5.59 18.76 -14.99
N LEU A 15 6.92 18.64 -15.05
CA LEU A 15 7.73 17.98 -14.02
C LEU A 15 7.64 18.69 -12.67
N SER A 16 7.65 20.02 -12.64
CA SER A 16 7.52 20.77 -11.39
C SER A 16 6.14 20.64 -10.74
N THR A 17 5.10 20.48 -11.55
CA THR A 17 3.73 20.27 -11.05
C THR A 17 3.54 18.85 -10.53
N THR A 18 4.04 17.82 -11.24
CA THR A 18 3.98 16.42 -10.78
C THR A 18 4.76 16.22 -9.48
N GLN A 19 5.93 16.85 -9.34
CA GLN A 19 6.71 16.78 -8.09
C GLN A 19 5.96 17.38 -6.88
N LYS A 20 5.10 18.38 -7.09
CA LYS A 20 4.25 18.94 -6.02
C LYS A 20 3.12 17.99 -5.61
N LEU A 21 2.70 17.09 -6.50
CA LEU A 21 1.61 16.15 -6.32
C LEU A 21 2.07 14.71 -5.99
N ASP A 22 3.38 14.48 -5.83
CA ASP A 22 3.95 13.15 -5.54
C ASP A 22 3.33 12.48 -4.30
N TRP A 23 2.86 13.28 -3.35
CA TRP A 23 2.23 12.80 -2.13
C TRP A 23 0.81 12.24 -2.35
N LEU A 24 0.15 12.68 -3.44
CA LEU A 24 -1.27 12.36 -3.68
C LEU A 24 -1.44 10.88 -4.08
N GLY A 25 -0.56 10.35 -4.92
CA GLY A 25 -0.64 8.96 -5.38
C GLY A 25 -0.64 7.95 -4.23
N PRO A 26 0.38 7.93 -3.36
CA PRO A 26 0.40 7.05 -2.19
C PRO A 26 -0.77 7.27 -1.23
N LEU A 27 -1.22 8.50 -1.06
CA LEU A 27 -2.36 8.83 -0.22
C LEU A 27 -3.66 8.20 -0.76
N VAL A 28 -3.97 8.44 -2.04
CA VAL A 28 -5.19 7.93 -2.68
C VAL A 28 -5.20 6.39 -2.65
N ALA A 29 -4.11 5.75 -3.06
CA ALA A 29 -4.03 4.29 -3.05
C ALA A 29 -4.24 3.73 -1.63
N ARG A 30 -3.59 4.31 -0.63
CA ARG A 30 -3.69 3.89 0.77
C ARG A 30 -5.09 4.06 1.33
N ILE A 31 -5.74 5.21 1.10
CA ILE A 31 -7.10 5.46 1.57
C ILE A 31 -8.08 4.52 0.88
N THR A 32 -7.99 4.37 -0.44
CA THR A 32 -8.87 3.48 -1.21
C THR A 32 -8.75 2.04 -0.73
N LEU A 33 -7.54 1.49 -0.65
CA LEU A 33 -7.31 0.14 -0.15
C LEU A 33 -7.71 0.00 1.32
N GLY A 34 -7.36 0.97 2.16
CA GLY A 34 -7.66 0.94 3.58
C GLY A 34 -9.16 0.90 3.85
N VAL A 35 -9.94 1.77 3.23
CA VAL A 35 -11.41 1.79 3.37
C VAL A 35 -12.03 0.49 2.86
N LEU A 36 -11.55 -0.02 1.74
CA LEU A 36 -12.01 -1.30 1.17
C LEU A 36 -11.75 -2.45 2.14
N PHE A 37 -10.52 -2.60 2.65
CA PHE A 37 -10.17 -3.69 3.56
C PHE A 37 -10.85 -3.56 4.93
N VAL A 38 -11.07 -2.34 5.44
CA VAL A 38 -11.91 -2.13 6.64
C VAL A 38 -13.33 -2.62 6.39
N SER A 39 -13.93 -2.26 5.27
CA SER A 39 -15.31 -2.66 4.93
C SER A 39 -15.44 -4.18 4.77
N THR A 40 -14.52 -4.81 4.02
CA THR A 40 -14.55 -6.28 3.82
C THR A 40 -14.23 -7.03 5.11
N GLY A 41 -13.21 -6.61 5.85
CA GLY A 41 -12.83 -7.18 7.13
C GLY A 41 -13.95 -7.07 8.18
N TRP A 42 -14.61 -5.92 8.24
CA TRP A 42 -15.77 -5.71 9.11
C TRP A 42 -16.90 -6.69 8.77
N GLY A 43 -17.27 -6.81 7.50
CA GLY A 43 -18.28 -7.76 7.05
C GLY A 43 -17.94 -9.20 7.39
N LYS A 44 -16.67 -9.60 7.20
CA LYS A 44 -16.19 -10.95 7.52
C LYS A 44 -16.21 -11.23 9.02
N VAL A 45 -15.79 -10.31 9.86
CA VAL A 45 -15.80 -10.47 11.33
C VAL A 45 -17.22 -10.69 11.85
N HIS A 46 -18.23 -10.02 11.28
CA HIS A 46 -19.64 -10.20 11.67
C HIS A 46 -20.30 -11.44 11.06
N SER A 47 -19.64 -12.13 10.14
CA SER A 47 -20.15 -13.33 9.47
C SER A 47 -19.14 -14.48 9.42
N LEU A 48 -18.37 -14.66 10.49
CA LEU A 48 -17.28 -15.65 10.56
C LEU A 48 -17.74 -17.08 10.19
N ALA A 49 -18.93 -17.50 10.58
CA ALA A 49 -19.45 -18.81 10.24
C ALA A 49 -19.57 -19.00 8.71
N LYS A 50 -20.05 -17.97 7.99
CA LYS A 50 -20.15 -18.01 6.53
C LYS A 50 -18.77 -17.99 5.87
N VAL A 51 -17.85 -17.20 6.40
CA VAL A 51 -16.46 -17.13 5.88
C VAL A 51 -15.74 -18.46 6.09
N THR A 52 -15.94 -19.10 7.26
CA THR A 52 -15.37 -20.42 7.56
C THR A 52 -15.92 -21.51 6.63
N ALA A 53 -17.23 -21.52 6.38
CA ALA A 53 -17.85 -22.44 5.44
C ALA A 53 -17.27 -22.26 4.02
N TYR A 54 -17.20 -21.01 3.56
CA TYR A 54 -16.63 -20.67 2.26
C TYR A 54 -15.15 -21.08 2.12
N PHE A 55 -14.33 -20.90 3.15
CA PHE A 55 -12.93 -21.35 3.15
C PHE A 55 -12.83 -22.88 3.09
N SER A 56 -13.78 -23.58 3.74
CA SER A 56 -13.86 -25.03 3.67
C SER A 56 -14.20 -25.50 2.24
N GLU A 57 -15.15 -24.84 1.57
CA GLU A 57 -15.52 -25.14 0.16
C GLU A 57 -14.34 -24.90 -0.79
N LEU A 58 -13.53 -23.88 -0.54
CA LEU A 58 -12.32 -23.60 -1.32
C LEU A 58 -11.15 -24.55 -1.02
N GLY A 59 -11.31 -25.51 -0.09
CA GLY A 59 -10.25 -26.44 0.30
C GLY A 59 -9.10 -25.80 1.07
N ILE A 60 -9.33 -24.62 1.69
CA ILE A 60 -8.32 -23.94 2.50
C ILE A 60 -8.12 -24.74 3.80
N PRO A 61 -6.87 -25.13 4.16
CA PRO A 61 -6.62 -25.90 5.36
C PRO A 61 -6.95 -25.11 6.63
N PHE A 62 -7.46 -25.76 7.66
CA PHE A 62 -7.81 -25.16 8.94
C PHE A 62 -8.72 -23.94 8.85
N PRO A 63 -9.88 -24.02 8.15
CA PRO A 63 -10.73 -22.85 7.85
C PRO A 63 -11.23 -22.14 9.10
N GLY A 64 -11.44 -22.88 10.21
CA GLY A 64 -11.86 -22.31 11.50
C GLY A 64 -10.82 -21.36 12.15
N ILE A 65 -9.55 -21.48 11.78
CA ILE A 65 -8.46 -20.60 12.24
C ILE A 65 -8.19 -19.51 11.21
N GLN A 66 -8.13 -19.88 9.93
CA GLN A 66 -7.76 -18.94 8.87
C GLN A 66 -8.86 -17.90 8.60
N ALA A 67 -10.13 -18.25 8.70
CA ALA A 67 -11.21 -17.31 8.46
C ALA A 67 -11.21 -16.13 9.45
N PRO A 68 -11.16 -16.31 10.79
CA PRO A 68 -11.02 -15.19 11.71
C PRO A 68 -9.69 -14.46 11.53
N MET A 69 -8.58 -15.18 11.32
CA MET A 69 -7.27 -14.56 11.15
C MET A 69 -7.25 -13.60 9.96
N VAL A 70 -7.71 -14.02 8.79
CA VAL A 70 -7.77 -13.17 7.58
C VAL A 70 -8.74 -12.00 7.79
N SER A 71 -9.89 -12.24 8.44
CA SER A 71 -10.88 -11.20 8.73
C SER A 71 -10.29 -10.07 9.59
N PHE A 72 -9.54 -10.42 10.64
CA PHE A 72 -8.86 -9.44 11.49
C PHE A 72 -7.67 -8.78 10.78
N ILE A 73 -6.91 -9.51 9.96
CA ILE A 73 -5.83 -8.94 9.14
C ILE A 73 -6.39 -7.87 8.22
N GLU A 74 -7.50 -8.13 7.54
CA GLU A 74 -8.13 -7.15 6.66
C GLU A 74 -8.66 -5.94 7.43
N LEU A 75 -9.34 -6.15 8.55
CA LEU A 75 -9.89 -5.07 9.34
C LEU A 75 -8.80 -4.18 9.93
N ILE A 76 -7.84 -4.77 10.62
CA ILE A 76 -6.76 -4.03 11.30
C ILE A 76 -5.78 -3.46 10.27
N GLY A 77 -5.37 -4.26 9.29
CA GLY A 77 -4.47 -3.82 8.23
C GLY A 77 -5.06 -2.68 7.41
N GLY A 78 -6.35 -2.77 7.08
CA GLY A 78 -7.08 -1.69 6.41
C GLY A 78 -7.11 -0.41 7.25
N ALA A 79 -7.41 -0.50 8.55
CA ALA A 79 -7.39 0.65 9.46
C ALA A 79 -5.99 1.28 9.54
N LEU A 80 -4.94 0.49 9.66
CA LEU A 80 -3.55 0.96 9.65
C LEU A 80 -3.19 1.67 8.35
N LEU A 81 -3.68 1.19 7.20
CA LEU A 81 -3.50 1.85 5.91
C LEU A 81 -4.21 3.20 5.86
N VAL A 82 -5.45 3.31 6.35
CA VAL A 82 -6.20 4.59 6.39
C VAL A 82 -5.44 5.61 7.23
N ILE A 83 -5.04 5.25 8.43
CA ILE A 83 -4.32 6.14 9.36
C ILE A 83 -2.90 6.45 8.85
N GLY A 84 -2.32 5.53 8.06
CA GLY A 84 -0.94 5.63 7.59
C GLY A 84 0.08 5.29 8.66
N LEU A 85 -0.27 4.36 9.55
CA LEU A 85 0.61 3.85 10.58
C LEU A 85 1.12 2.46 10.18
N ALA A 86 2.44 2.28 10.21
CA ALA A 86 3.10 1.04 9.81
C ALA A 86 2.61 0.47 8.46
N SER A 87 2.27 1.36 7.51
CA SER A 87 1.61 0.99 6.24
C SER A 87 2.37 -0.05 5.44
N ARG A 88 3.71 -0.03 5.48
CA ARG A 88 4.55 -1.04 4.80
C ARG A 88 4.37 -2.43 5.41
N ILE A 89 4.30 -2.50 6.74
CA ILE A 89 4.14 -3.76 7.46
C ILE A 89 2.72 -4.29 7.28
N ALA A 90 1.72 -3.42 7.38
CA ALA A 90 0.31 -3.76 7.18
C ALA A 90 0.01 -4.26 5.75
N ALA A 91 0.70 -3.72 4.75
CA ALA A 91 0.51 -4.14 3.37
C ALA A 91 0.92 -5.61 3.12
N LEU A 92 1.92 -6.14 3.83
CA LEU A 92 2.44 -7.50 3.59
C LEU A 92 1.38 -8.60 3.84
N PRO A 93 0.73 -8.68 5.02
CA PRO A 93 -0.29 -9.69 5.26
C PRO A 93 -1.54 -9.47 4.38
N LEU A 94 -1.89 -8.22 4.03
CA LEU A 94 -2.96 -7.93 3.08
C LEU A 94 -2.62 -8.43 1.66
N MET A 95 -1.37 -8.30 1.22
CA MET A 95 -0.89 -8.91 -0.03
C MET A 95 -1.01 -10.45 0.02
N GLY A 96 -0.65 -11.03 1.16
CA GLY A 96 -0.79 -12.47 1.38
C GLY A 96 -2.25 -12.93 1.23
N SER A 97 -3.21 -12.20 1.80
CA SER A 97 -4.64 -12.54 1.65
C SER A 97 -5.11 -12.44 0.19
N MET A 98 -4.64 -11.45 -0.57
CA MET A 98 -4.95 -11.32 -2.00
C MET A 98 -4.31 -12.45 -2.83
N ALA A 99 -3.07 -12.81 -2.53
CA ALA A 99 -2.41 -13.94 -3.19
C ALA A 99 -3.16 -15.27 -2.95
N VAL A 100 -3.58 -15.52 -1.71
CA VAL A 100 -4.40 -16.70 -1.39
C VAL A 100 -5.73 -16.65 -2.12
N ALA A 101 -6.41 -15.51 -2.17
CA ALA A 101 -7.68 -15.36 -2.89
C ALA A 101 -7.54 -15.68 -4.40
N ILE A 102 -6.45 -15.22 -5.04
CA ILE A 102 -6.16 -15.54 -6.44
C ILE A 102 -5.94 -17.05 -6.62
N LEU A 103 -5.15 -17.67 -5.74
CA LEU A 103 -4.77 -19.08 -5.84
C LEU A 103 -5.90 -20.06 -5.48
N THR A 104 -6.92 -19.60 -4.76
CA THR A 104 -8.05 -20.42 -4.30
C THR A 104 -9.35 -20.01 -4.97
N ALA A 105 -9.91 -18.87 -4.59
CA ALA A 105 -11.23 -18.42 -5.05
C ALA A 105 -11.28 -18.08 -6.54
N GLN A 106 -10.18 -17.59 -7.12
CA GLN A 106 -10.13 -17.18 -8.53
C GLN A 106 -9.42 -18.20 -9.44
N ARG A 107 -9.02 -19.35 -8.89
CA ARG A 107 -8.24 -20.35 -9.62
C ARG A 107 -8.88 -20.76 -10.94
N GLU A 108 -10.19 -20.95 -10.95
CA GLU A 108 -10.94 -21.38 -12.14
C GLU A 108 -11.14 -20.27 -13.18
N ASN A 109 -10.91 -19.02 -12.79
CA ASN A 109 -11.07 -17.86 -13.67
C ASN A 109 -9.76 -17.45 -14.34
N VAL A 110 -8.63 -18.07 -13.99
CA VAL A 110 -7.30 -17.72 -14.50
C VAL A 110 -6.81 -18.80 -15.46
N HIS A 111 -6.95 -18.56 -16.75
CA HIS A 111 -6.45 -19.43 -17.81
C HIS A 111 -5.22 -18.84 -18.51
N GLY A 112 -4.91 -17.56 -18.25
CA GLY A 112 -3.76 -16.88 -18.84
C GLY A 112 -3.44 -15.56 -18.14
N LEU A 113 -2.35 -14.91 -18.59
CA LEU A 113 -1.91 -13.61 -18.04
C LEU A 113 -2.99 -12.51 -18.17
N PRO A 114 -3.75 -12.41 -19.27
CA PRO A 114 -4.80 -11.39 -19.37
C PRO A 114 -5.88 -11.56 -18.28
N ASP A 115 -6.28 -12.81 -17.99
CA ASP A 115 -7.29 -13.09 -16.97
C ASP A 115 -6.78 -12.71 -15.59
N LEU A 116 -5.53 -13.08 -15.26
CA LEU A 116 -4.89 -12.72 -14.01
C LEU A 116 -4.87 -11.18 -13.81
N PHE A 117 -4.44 -10.45 -14.83
CA PHE A 117 -4.38 -8.98 -14.77
C PHE A 117 -5.75 -8.31 -14.75
N GLY A 118 -6.80 -9.00 -15.20
CA GLY A 118 -8.20 -8.57 -15.10
C GLY A 118 -8.83 -8.74 -13.73
N LEU A 119 -8.20 -9.50 -12.82
CA LEU A 119 -8.72 -9.71 -11.47
C LEU A 119 -8.59 -8.46 -10.60
N VAL A 120 -9.63 -8.20 -9.83
CA VAL A 120 -9.61 -7.12 -8.82
C VAL A 120 -8.59 -7.41 -7.73
N GLU A 121 -8.46 -8.66 -7.31
CA GLU A 121 -7.49 -9.14 -6.32
C GLU A 121 -6.05 -8.86 -6.78
N TRP A 122 -5.76 -9.04 -8.07
CA TRP A 122 -4.46 -8.69 -8.64
C TRP A 122 -4.18 -7.19 -8.57
N THR A 123 -5.18 -6.38 -8.89
CA THR A 123 -5.05 -4.91 -8.79
C THR A 123 -4.77 -4.48 -7.35
N TYR A 124 -5.47 -5.07 -6.37
CA TYR A 124 -5.21 -4.78 -4.96
C TYR A 124 -3.84 -5.26 -4.52
N PHE A 125 -3.42 -6.45 -4.96
CA PHE A 125 -2.07 -6.96 -4.70
C PHE A 125 -1.00 -6.01 -5.24
N ALA A 126 -1.12 -5.56 -6.49
CA ALA A 126 -0.17 -4.64 -7.12
C ALA A 126 -0.11 -3.28 -6.41
N LEU A 127 -1.26 -2.72 -6.02
CA LEU A 127 -1.32 -1.48 -5.26
C LEU A 127 -0.74 -1.63 -3.85
N LEU A 128 -0.99 -2.74 -3.17
CA LEU A 128 -0.39 -3.05 -1.86
C LEU A 128 1.12 -3.21 -1.97
N LEU A 129 1.61 -3.88 -3.03
CA LEU A 129 3.04 -3.98 -3.32
C LEU A 129 3.65 -2.59 -3.51
N TRP A 130 2.99 -1.74 -4.27
CA TRP A 130 3.44 -0.36 -4.43
C TRP A 130 3.48 0.40 -3.09
N VAL A 131 2.45 0.29 -2.24
CA VAL A 131 2.44 0.90 -0.89
C VAL A 131 3.55 0.34 -0.01
N ALA A 132 3.82 -0.97 -0.07
CA ALA A 132 4.90 -1.61 0.68
C ALA A 132 6.28 -1.06 0.28
N LEU A 133 6.52 -0.87 -1.02
CA LEU A 133 7.79 -0.38 -1.56
C LEU A 133 7.94 1.13 -1.44
N ALA A 134 6.96 1.90 -1.90
CA ALA A 134 6.99 3.37 -1.88
C ALA A 134 6.85 3.94 -0.45
N GLY A 135 6.11 3.23 0.40
CA GLY A 135 5.82 3.63 1.77
C GLY A 135 4.57 4.52 1.88
N PRO A 136 4.29 4.99 3.12
CA PRO A 136 3.02 5.64 3.44
C PRO A 136 2.82 7.04 2.85
N GLY A 137 3.86 7.61 2.22
CA GLY A 137 3.83 8.98 1.70
C GLY A 137 4.03 10.05 2.76
N LYS A 138 4.08 11.31 2.31
CA LYS A 138 4.37 12.48 3.19
C LYS A 138 3.24 12.78 4.18
N ILE A 139 2.00 12.45 3.82
CA ILE A 139 0.82 12.61 4.68
C ILE A 139 0.49 11.25 5.31
N SER A 140 1.19 10.91 6.37
CA SER A 140 1.01 9.68 7.13
C SER A 140 1.43 9.87 8.58
N LEU A 141 0.83 9.10 9.47
CA LEU A 141 1.23 9.11 10.88
C LEU A 141 2.68 8.64 11.05
N ASP A 142 3.12 7.70 10.21
CA ASP A 142 4.53 7.27 10.16
C ASP A 142 5.49 8.44 9.85
N HIS A 143 5.08 9.35 8.96
CA HIS A 143 5.91 10.51 8.63
C HIS A 143 5.99 11.50 9.79
N VAL A 144 4.91 11.70 10.52
CA VAL A 144 4.86 12.57 11.71
C VAL A 144 5.68 11.99 12.85
N LEU A 145 5.59 10.67 13.09
CA LEU A 145 6.27 10.01 14.21
C LEU A 145 7.75 9.73 13.95
N PHE A 146 8.11 9.31 12.74
CA PHE A 146 9.47 8.86 12.41
C PHE A 146 10.24 9.82 11.48
N GLY A 147 9.55 10.75 10.83
CA GLY A 147 10.18 11.75 9.95
C GLY A 147 11.11 12.70 10.70
N ARG A 148 10.77 13.05 11.95
CA ARG A 148 11.59 13.87 12.85
C ARG A 148 12.93 13.21 13.17
N ASN A 149 12.92 11.94 13.48
CA ASN A 149 14.14 11.20 13.86
C ASN A 149 15.11 11.02 12.67
N ARG A 150 14.59 10.95 11.43
CA ARG A 150 15.43 10.88 10.22
C ARG A 150 16.12 12.21 9.89
N ALA A 151 15.45 13.33 10.11
CA ALA A 151 16.04 14.65 9.90
C ALA A 151 17.16 14.91 10.92
N GLU A 152 16.95 14.53 12.16
CA GLU A 152 17.91 14.71 13.26
C GLU A 152 19.15 13.79 13.12
N ASN A 153 18.96 12.57 12.62
CA ASN A 153 20.06 11.64 12.36
C ASN A 153 20.87 12.04 11.13
N LYS A 154 20.23 12.66 10.12
CA LYS A 154 20.92 13.19 8.95
C LYS A 154 21.75 14.44 9.30
N SER A 155 21.30 15.30 10.20
CA SER A 155 22.06 16.46 10.68
C SER A 155 23.25 16.03 11.54
N ARG A 156 23.14 14.93 12.30
CA ARG A 156 24.26 14.34 13.06
C ARG A 156 25.31 13.66 12.19
N SER A 157 24.91 13.05 11.07
CA SER A 157 25.83 12.38 10.13
C SER A 157 26.61 13.36 9.24
N LEU A 158 26.13 14.59 9.10
CA LEU A 158 26.79 15.69 8.40
C LEU A 158 27.63 16.54 9.35
N GLY A 159 28.33 15.93 10.31
CA GLY A 159 29.12 16.51 11.39
C GLY A 159 29.80 17.87 11.12
N PRO A 160 30.43 18.51 12.11
CA PRO A 160 30.82 19.92 12.09
C PRO A 160 32.04 20.25 11.19
N GLU A 161 32.22 19.55 10.09
CA GLU A 161 33.42 19.67 9.22
C GLU A 161 33.40 20.86 8.27
N PHE A 162 32.32 21.66 8.24
CA PHE A 162 32.24 22.83 7.36
C PHE A 162 32.26 24.20 8.10
N SER A 163 32.57 24.24 9.39
CA SER A 163 32.66 25.53 10.13
C SER A 163 34.07 26.12 10.23
N GLY A 164 35.01 25.68 9.47
CA GLY A 164 36.41 26.09 9.63
C GLY A 164 37.19 26.32 8.35
N LYS A 165 36.71 27.16 7.43
CA LYS A 165 37.57 27.82 6.42
C LYS A 165 36.88 29.07 5.86
N ALA A 166 36.90 30.14 6.62
CA ALA A 166 36.81 31.47 6.12
C ALA A 166 37.80 32.33 6.94
N VAL A 167 39.03 32.35 6.48
CA VAL A 167 40.03 33.45 6.74
C VAL A 167 40.69 33.69 5.40
#